data_799ad1026ceda302bc71eb4665cabbb0
#
_entry.id   799ad1026ceda302bc71eb4665cabbb0
#
_cell.length_a   1.000
_cell.length_b   1.000
_cell.length_c   1.000
_cell.angle_alpha   90.00
_cell.angle_beta   90.00
_cell.angle_gamma   90.00
#
_symmetry.space_group_name_H-M   'P 1'
#
loop_
_entity.id
_entity.type
_entity.pdbx_description
1 polymer ?
#
loop_
_entity_poly.entity_id
_entity_poly.type
_entity_poly.pdbx_seq_one_letter_code
_entity_poly.pdbx_strand_id
1 'polypeptide(L)'
;VLAIQTFRTIDEVIEKANNTPYGLSGGVWTDKGAKIFKITQQIRAGIMWANTFNKFDPASPFGGYKESGMGREGGLHGLYPYVELI
;
A
#
# COMPACT_ATOMS: atom_id res chain seq x y z
N VAL A 1 -1.95 12.93 -15.32
CA VAL A 1 -3.01 12.05 -15.87
C VAL A 1 -3.60 11.23 -14.72
N LEU A 2 -4.91 11.16 -14.66
CA LEU A 2 -5.64 10.38 -13.66
C LEU A 2 -6.67 9.52 -14.38
N ALA A 3 -6.64 8.21 -14.16
CA ALA A 3 -7.64 7.29 -14.66
C ALA A 3 -8.70 7.05 -13.58
N ILE A 4 -9.97 7.17 -13.96
CA ILE A 4 -11.11 6.97 -13.06
C ILE A 4 -11.92 5.78 -13.58
N GLN A 5 -12.21 4.85 -12.68
CA GLN A 5 -13.02 3.67 -12.98
C GLN A 5 -14.08 3.50 -11.90
N THR A 6 -15.25 3.02 -12.31
CA THR A 6 -16.33 2.66 -11.39
C THR A 6 -16.27 1.18 -11.06
N PHE A 7 -16.89 0.79 -9.98
CA PHE A 7 -17.03 -0.61 -9.57
C PHE A 7 -18.37 -0.82 -8.86
N ARG A 8 -18.83 -2.06 -8.83
CA ARG A 8 -20.10 -2.45 -8.20
C ARG A 8 -19.91 -3.20 -6.90
N THR A 9 -18.82 -3.98 -6.79
CA THR A 9 -18.53 -4.80 -5.62
C THR A 9 -17.11 -4.56 -5.13
N ILE A 10 -16.87 -4.88 -3.86
CA ILE A 10 -15.53 -4.77 -3.28
C ILE A 10 -14.57 -5.76 -3.96
N ASP A 11 -15.03 -6.96 -4.29
CA ASP A 11 -14.17 -7.94 -4.97
C ASP A 11 -13.76 -7.45 -6.36
N GLU A 12 -14.68 -6.80 -7.09
CA GLU A 12 -14.37 -6.18 -8.38
C GLU A 12 -13.30 -5.09 -8.27
N VAL A 13 -13.41 -4.19 -7.28
CA VAL A 13 -12.43 -3.12 -7.12
C VAL A 13 -11.07 -3.64 -6.69
N ILE A 14 -11.02 -4.66 -5.86
CA ILE A 14 -9.77 -5.31 -5.47
C ILE A 14 -9.08 -5.92 -6.70
N GLU A 15 -9.82 -6.63 -7.54
CA GLU A 15 -9.29 -7.19 -8.78
C GLU A 15 -8.75 -6.11 -9.71
N LYS A 16 -9.53 -5.05 -9.94
CA LYS A 16 -9.11 -3.92 -10.78
C LYS A 16 -7.88 -3.21 -10.22
N ALA A 17 -7.87 -2.93 -8.93
CA ALA A 17 -6.75 -2.25 -8.28
C ALA A 17 -5.46 -3.07 -8.31
N ASN A 18 -5.57 -4.38 -8.25
CA ASN A 18 -4.41 -5.28 -8.31
C ASN A 18 -3.92 -5.55 -9.74
N ASN A 19 -4.69 -5.21 -10.76
CA ASN A 19 -4.35 -5.45 -12.15
C ASN A 19 -3.39 -4.38 -12.70
N THR A 20 -2.20 -4.33 -12.12
CA THR A 20 -1.13 -3.41 -12.49
C THR A 20 0.21 -4.06 -12.16
N PRO A 21 1.30 -3.75 -12.89
CA PRO A 21 2.64 -4.22 -12.53
C PRO A 21 3.22 -3.50 -11.32
N TYR A 22 2.56 -2.45 -10.82
CA TYR A 22 3.04 -1.64 -9.71
C TYR A 22 2.33 -1.96 -8.41
N GLY A 23 2.95 -1.60 -7.30
CA GLY A 23 2.39 -1.83 -5.98
C GLY A 23 3.10 -1.00 -4.90
N LEU A 24 3.25 0.31 -5.13
CA LEU A 24 3.86 1.17 -4.13
C LEU A 24 2.91 1.45 -2.98
N SER A 25 1.77 2.04 -3.28
CA SER A 25 0.78 2.39 -2.27
C SER A 25 -0.63 2.33 -2.81
N GLY A 26 -1.57 2.21 -1.91
CA GLY A 26 -2.99 2.32 -2.20
C GLY A 26 -3.71 3.03 -1.05
N GLY A 27 -4.96 3.36 -1.27
CA GLY A 27 -5.78 4.01 -0.24
C GLY A 27 -7.24 3.63 -0.36
N VAL A 28 -7.94 3.70 0.77
CA VAL A 28 -9.37 3.46 0.84
C VAL A 28 -10.02 4.52 1.71
N TRP A 29 -11.12 5.06 1.23
CA TRP A 29 -11.96 6.00 1.97
C TRP A 29 -13.33 5.37 2.18
N THR A 30 -13.68 5.11 3.42
CA THR A 30 -14.97 4.55 3.81
C THR A 30 -15.18 4.74 5.32
N ASP A 31 -16.44 4.79 5.74
CA ASP A 31 -16.83 4.78 7.14
C ASP A 31 -17.01 3.36 7.70
N LYS A 32 -16.79 2.33 6.88
CA LYS A 32 -16.98 0.92 7.26
C LYS A 32 -15.66 0.26 7.60
N GLY A 33 -15.40 0.03 8.89
CA GLY A 33 -14.18 -0.62 9.35
C GLY A 33 -13.93 -2.00 8.74
N ALA A 34 -14.98 -2.79 8.55
CA ALA A 34 -14.87 -4.10 7.92
C ALA A 34 -14.36 -4.02 6.48
N LYS A 35 -14.77 -2.98 5.72
CA LYS A 35 -14.26 -2.74 4.37
C LYS A 35 -12.80 -2.31 4.37
N ILE A 36 -12.41 -1.45 5.31
CA ILE A 36 -11.02 -1.06 5.47
C ILE A 36 -10.16 -2.30 5.68
N PHE A 37 -10.54 -3.15 6.63
CA PHE A 37 -9.81 -4.36 6.97
C PHE A 37 -9.67 -5.29 5.76
N LYS A 38 -10.77 -5.56 5.06
CA LYS A 38 -10.76 -6.43 3.88
C LYS A 38 -9.88 -5.88 2.76
N ILE A 39 -10.05 -4.60 2.43
CA ILE A 39 -9.35 -3.98 1.29
C ILE A 39 -7.85 -3.87 1.57
N THR A 40 -7.48 -3.41 2.76
CA THR A 40 -6.06 -3.23 3.10
C THR A 40 -5.28 -4.54 3.11
N GLN A 41 -5.93 -5.66 3.37
CA GLN A 41 -5.30 -6.98 3.33
C GLN A 41 -5.17 -7.57 1.93
N GLN A 42 -6.02 -7.16 1.00
CA GLN A 42 -6.11 -7.80 -0.32
C GLN A 42 -5.51 -6.96 -1.45
N ILE A 43 -5.32 -5.67 -1.26
CA ILE A 43 -4.59 -4.84 -2.22
C ILE A 43 -3.10 -5.13 -2.10
N ARG A 44 -2.47 -5.41 -3.26
CA ARG A 44 -1.06 -5.76 -3.37
C ARG A 44 -0.21 -4.51 -3.48
N ALA A 45 -0.05 -3.82 -2.37
CA ALA A 45 0.78 -2.62 -2.25
C ALA A 45 1.60 -2.67 -0.96
N GLY A 46 2.76 -2.05 -0.97
CA GLY A 46 3.63 -2.00 0.19
C GLY A 46 3.05 -1.18 1.33
N ILE A 47 2.29 -0.15 1.00
CA ILE A 47 1.60 0.70 1.97
C ILE A 47 0.12 0.84 1.60
N MET A 48 -0.74 0.69 2.60
CA MET A 48 -2.17 0.96 2.46
C MET A 48 -2.60 2.03 3.45
N TRP A 49 -3.27 3.05 2.93
CA TRP A 49 -3.81 4.15 3.71
C TRP A 49 -5.32 3.98 3.89
N ALA A 50 -5.82 4.34 5.05
CA ALA A 50 -7.25 4.33 5.33
C ALA A 50 -7.71 5.73 5.78
N ASN A 51 -8.59 6.36 4.99
CA ASN A 51 -9.15 7.69 5.22
C ASN A 51 -8.09 8.80 5.37
N THR A 52 -6.92 8.59 4.80
CA THR A 52 -5.81 9.54 4.76
C THR A 52 -4.88 9.17 3.61
N PHE A 53 -3.86 9.98 3.36
CA PHE A 53 -2.83 9.69 2.38
C PHE A 53 -1.53 10.43 2.73
N ASN A 54 -0.38 9.78 2.49
CA ASN A 54 0.95 10.34 2.72
C ASN A 54 1.20 10.80 4.17
N LYS A 55 0.60 10.13 5.11
CA LYS A 55 0.82 10.42 6.54
C LYS A 55 1.89 9.50 7.11
N PHE A 56 3.12 9.73 6.66
CA PHE A 56 4.26 8.88 6.95
C PHE A 56 4.69 8.94 8.41
N ASP A 57 5.15 7.80 8.91
CA ASP A 57 5.78 7.67 10.22
C ASP A 57 7.21 7.14 10.02
N PRO A 58 8.24 7.84 10.52
CA PRO A 58 9.63 7.39 10.36
C PRO A 58 9.91 6.00 10.94
N ALA A 59 9.10 5.54 11.87
CA ALA A 59 9.23 4.22 12.47
C ALA A 59 8.60 3.11 11.65
N SER A 60 7.78 3.45 10.65
CA SER A 60 7.11 2.49 9.78
C SER A 60 7.89 2.29 8.48
N PRO A 61 8.22 1.05 8.10
CA PRO A 61 8.86 0.79 6.81
C PRO A 61 7.96 1.20 5.65
N PHE A 62 8.53 1.92 4.69
CA PHE A 62 7.86 2.35 3.46
C PHE A 62 8.58 1.76 2.26
N GLY A 63 7.83 1.22 1.33
CA GLY A 63 8.37 0.68 0.08
C GLY A 63 7.32 -0.10 -0.70
N GLY A 64 7.68 -0.53 -1.90
CA GLY A 64 6.76 -1.09 -2.85
C GLY A 64 6.73 -2.62 -2.89
N TYR A 65 5.74 -3.11 -3.63
CA TYR A 65 5.66 -4.48 -4.13
C TYR A 65 5.81 -4.45 -5.64
N LYS A 66 5.99 -5.62 -6.23
CA LYS A 66 6.05 -5.81 -7.69
C LYS A 66 7.13 -4.91 -8.32
N GLU A 67 6.83 -4.31 -9.47
CA GLU A 67 7.78 -3.44 -10.18
C GLU A 67 8.00 -2.07 -9.53
N SER A 68 7.25 -1.73 -8.50
CA SER A 68 7.54 -0.55 -7.68
C SER A 68 8.83 -0.68 -6.86
N GLY A 69 9.39 -1.88 -6.78
CA GLY A 69 10.66 -2.14 -6.13
C GLY A 69 10.51 -2.90 -4.82
N MET A 70 11.64 -3.35 -4.30
CA MET A 70 11.69 -4.23 -3.13
C MET A 70 12.33 -3.60 -1.90
N GLY A 71 12.95 -2.43 -2.04
CA GLY A 71 13.59 -1.75 -0.92
C GLY A 71 12.60 -1.19 0.08
N ARG A 72 13.09 -0.84 1.25
CA ARG A 72 12.31 -0.18 2.31
C ARG A 72 13.07 1.01 2.85
N GLU A 73 12.31 2.09 3.13
CA GLU A 73 12.75 3.26 3.87
C GLU A 73 12.07 3.28 5.23
N GLY A 74 12.70 3.94 6.20
CA GLY A 74 12.11 4.09 7.52
C GLY A 74 12.09 2.80 8.33
N GLY A 75 11.83 2.95 9.62
CA GLY A 75 11.85 1.86 10.56
C GLY A 75 13.19 1.13 10.62
N LEU A 76 13.20 0.00 11.29
CA LEU A 76 14.40 -0.84 11.40
C LEU A 76 14.81 -1.43 10.04
N HIS A 77 13.85 -1.78 9.20
CA HIS A 77 14.10 -2.31 7.86
C HIS A 77 14.84 -1.30 6.97
N GLY A 78 14.53 -0.01 7.09
CA GLY A 78 15.20 1.04 6.33
C GLY A 78 16.63 1.27 6.77
N LEU A 79 16.99 0.88 7.98
CA LEU A 79 18.33 1.03 8.52
C LEU A 79 19.28 -0.08 8.05
N TYR A 80 18.80 -1.30 7.88
CA TYR A 80 19.62 -2.47 7.59
C TYR A 80 20.57 -2.32 6.39
N PRO A 81 20.19 -1.69 5.26
CA PRO A 81 21.11 -1.53 4.14
C PRO A 81 22.33 -0.66 4.43
N TYR A 82 22.31 0.12 5.52
CA TYR A 82 23.36 1.08 5.85
C TYR A 82 24.24 0.64 7.00
N VAL A 83 23.99 -0.51 7.60
CA VAL A 83 24.72 -1.00 8.78
C VAL A 83 25.15 -2.44 8.59
N GLU A 84 26.18 -2.85 9.35
CA GLU A 84 26.58 -4.24 9.50
C GLU A 84 26.16 -4.74 10.88
N LEU A 85 25.52 -5.91 10.93
CA LEU A 85 25.18 -6.56 12.18
C LEU A 85 26.41 -7.39 12.64
N ILE A 86 26.86 -7.05 13.83
CA ILE A 86 28.03 -7.74 14.43
C ILE A 86 27.56 -8.92 15.28
#